data_09f6498d72f4b3b19ec206ac0898cd00
#
_entry.id   09f6498d72f4b3b19ec206ac0898cd00
#
_cell.length_a   1.000
_cell.length_b   1.000
_cell.length_c   1.000
_cell.angle_alpha   90.00
_cell.angle_beta   90.00
_cell.angle_gamma   90.00
#
_symmetry.space_group_name_H-M   'P 1'
#
loop_
_entity.id
_entity.type
_entity.pdbx_description
1 polymer ?
#
loop_
_entity_poly.entity_id
_entity_poly.type
_entity_poly.pdbx_seq_one_letter_code
_entity_poly.pdbx_strand_id
1 'polypeptide(L)'
;FIHDNNPICGDIPIKDYPLKLLEQITKDDIMEYLDYMALYEKDGKTIINKERGKARKIASLRSFYNYYYKSEKIEKNPASLVSLPKQHDKEIIRLEPNEVAILLDQVEAGTKLTKSQLKYHKINKVRDVAILTLLLGTGIRVSECVGLNINDIDLDNGALIVHRKGGYNTTVYFGYEVE
;
A
#
# COMPACT_ATOMS: atom_id res chain seq x y z
N PHE A 1 -10.41 5.94 21.23
CA PHE A 1 -9.62 5.41 22.35
C PHE A 1 -9.29 6.51 23.37
N ILE A 2 -8.51 7.54 23.01
CA ILE A 2 -8.14 8.62 23.95
C ILE A 2 -9.39 9.33 24.46
N HIS A 3 -10.37 9.63 23.60
CA HIS A 3 -11.65 10.19 23.99
C HIS A 3 -12.36 9.38 25.09
N ASP A 4 -12.35 8.06 24.96
CA ASP A 4 -13.14 7.18 25.83
C ASP A 4 -12.37 6.75 27.09
N ASN A 5 -11.04 6.85 27.08
CA ASN A 5 -10.17 6.33 28.15
C ASN A 5 -9.36 7.42 28.87
N ASN A 6 -9.28 8.63 28.33
CA ASN A 6 -8.57 9.73 28.98
C ASN A 6 -9.59 10.67 29.69
N PRO A 7 -9.53 10.84 31.02
CA PRO A 7 -10.47 11.66 31.75
C PRO A 7 -10.57 13.11 31.27
N ILE A 8 -9.49 13.63 30.67
CA ILE A 8 -9.43 15.01 30.19
C ILE A 8 -10.23 15.20 28.89
N CYS A 9 -10.44 14.12 28.13
CA CYS A 9 -11.05 14.17 26.80
C CYS A 9 -12.52 13.74 26.80
N GLY A 10 -13.01 13.04 27.83
CA GLY A 10 -14.28 12.32 27.81
C GLY A 10 -15.52 13.18 27.60
N ASP A 11 -15.48 14.44 28.05
CA ASP A 11 -16.63 15.34 27.98
C ASP A 11 -16.64 16.28 26.78
N ILE A 12 -15.58 16.28 25.96
CA ILE A 12 -15.45 17.19 24.83
C ILE A 12 -15.70 16.43 23.53
N PRO A 13 -16.64 16.86 22.67
CA PRO A 13 -16.79 16.28 21.33
C PRO A 13 -15.48 16.37 20.53
N ILE A 14 -15.10 15.31 19.83
CA ILE A 14 -13.81 15.23 19.08
C ILE A 14 -13.61 16.43 18.13
N LYS A 15 -14.69 16.90 17.50
CA LYS A 15 -14.66 18.08 16.59
C LYS A 15 -14.31 19.40 17.28
N ASP A 16 -14.49 19.48 18.59
CA ASP A 16 -14.31 20.70 19.38
C ASP A 16 -13.00 20.63 20.21
N TYR A 17 -12.14 19.64 19.97
CA TYR A 17 -10.88 19.50 20.69
C TYR A 17 -9.96 20.68 20.44
N PRO A 18 -9.56 21.41 21.50
CA PRO A 18 -8.56 22.46 21.38
C PRO A 18 -7.19 21.84 21.10
N LEU A 19 -6.36 22.52 20.30
CA LEU A 19 -5.00 22.05 19.98
C LEU A 19 -4.14 21.80 21.22
N LYS A 20 -4.33 22.61 22.29
CA LYS A 20 -3.64 22.41 23.57
C LYS A 20 -3.86 21.04 24.22
N LEU A 21 -4.94 20.36 23.87
CA LEU A 21 -5.19 19.00 24.35
C LEU A 21 -4.16 18.01 23.80
N LEU A 22 -3.64 18.25 22.62
CA LEU A 22 -2.58 17.41 22.03
C LEU A 22 -1.28 17.42 22.85
N GLU A 23 -1.04 18.48 23.62
CA GLU A 23 0.15 18.61 24.49
C GLU A 23 0.02 17.84 25.80
N GLN A 24 -1.22 17.49 26.18
CA GLN A 24 -1.52 16.71 27.37
C GLN A 24 -1.39 15.21 27.13
N ILE A 25 -1.44 14.79 25.84
CA ILE A 25 -1.24 13.40 25.46
C ILE A 25 0.23 13.05 25.65
N THR A 26 0.46 11.99 26.40
CA THR A 26 1.80 11.51 26.74
C THR A 26 2.27 10.40 25.79
N LYS A 27 3.55 10.03 25.91
CA LYS A 27 4.10 8.84 25.27
C LYS A 27 3.34 7.58 25.72
N ASP A 28 2.98 7.51 27.00
CA ASP A 28 2.34 6.33 27.57
C ASP A 28 0.90 6.16 27.06
N ASP A 29 0.15 7.24 26.90
CA ASP A 29 -1.17 7.20 26.22
C ASP A 29 -1.08 6.63 24.80
N ILE A 30 -0.02 6.98 24.08
CA ILE A 30 0.20 6.45 22.72
C ILE A 30 0.59 4.97 22.76
N MET A 31 1.36 4.54 23.75
CA MET A 31 1.71 3.13 23.93
C MET A 31 0.48 2.30 24.29
N GLU A 32 -0.37 2.74 25.23
CA GLU A 32 -1.63 2.10 25.55
C GLU A 32 -2.56 2.00 24.33
N TYR A 33 -2.64 3.07 23.53
CA TYR A 33 -3.37 3.02 22.27
C TYR A 33 -2.84 1.94 21.32
N LEU A 34 -1.52 1.78 21.21
CA LEU A 34 -0.93 0.76 20.34
C LEU A 34 -1.19 -0.66 20.88
N ASP A 35 -1.26 -0.82 22.20
CA ASP A 35 -1.58 -2.10 22.83
C ASP A 35 -3.07 -2.43 22.66
N TYR A 36 -3.95 -1.46 22.87
CA TYR A 36 -5.36 -1.60 22.51
C TYR A 36 -5.55 -1.99 21.05
N MET A 37 -4.84 -1.32 20.14
CA MET A 37 -4.93 -1.62 18.70
C MET A 37 -4.34 -2.97 18.30
N ALA A 38 -3.59 -3.65 19.17
CA ALA A 38 -3.11 -5.00 18.91
C ALA A 38 -4.27 -5.98 18.72
N LEU A 39 -5.28 -5.84 19.56
CA LEU A 39 -6.49 -6.67 19.55
C LEU A 39 -7.67 -5.81 20.01
N TYR A 40 -8.63 -5.56 19.12
CA TYR A 40 -9.84 -4.81 19.47
C TYR A 40 -11.05 -5.33 18.70
N GLU A 41 -12.24 -5.04 19.18
CA GLU A 41 -13.48 -5.34 18.51
C GLU A 41 -14.04 -4.11 17.81
N LYS A 42 -14.51 -4.30 16.58
CA LYS A 42 -15.23 -3.29 15.81
C LYS A 42 -16.33 -3.94 14.98
N ASP A 43 -17.55 -3.43 15.12
CA ASP A 43 -18.74 -3.93 14.38
C ASP A 43 -18.93 -5.45 14.55
N GLY A 44 -18.71 -5.97 15.78
CA GLY A 44 -18.82 -7.40 16.10
C GLY A 44 -17.71 -8.27 15.50
N LYS A 45 -16.62 -7.67 15.00
CA LYS A 45 -15.47 -8.39 14.45
C LYS A 45 -14.23 -8.10 15.27
N THR A 46 -13.52 -9.15 15.61
CA THR A 46 -12.20 -9.04 16.24
C THR A 46 -11.15 -8.65 15.19
N ILE A 47 -10.47 -7.53 15.42
CA ILE A 47 -9.42 -7.01 14.55
C ILE A 47 -8.09 -7.15 15.27
N ILE A 48 -7.12 -7.78 14.59
CA ILE A 48 -5.76 -7.99 15.07
C ILE A 48 -4.78 -7.17 14.23
N ASN A 49 -4.01 -6.30 14.88
CA ASN A 49 -2.91 -5.60 14.22
C ASN A 49 -1.56 -6.18 14.67
N LYS A 50 -0.87 -6.80 13.75
CA LYS A 50 0.53 -7.21 13.93
C LYS A 50 1.48 -6.00 13.84
N GLU A 51 2.79 -6.22 13.99
CA GLU A 51 3.82 -5.17 14.04
C GLU A 51 3.72 -4.16 12.89
N ARG A 52 3.48 -4.62 11.66
CA ARG A 52 3.30 -3.72 10.48
C ARG A 52 2.06 -2.83 10.60
N GLY A 53 0.98 -3.34 11.19
CA GLY A 53 -0.24 -2.56 11.45
C GLY A 53 0.01 -1.49 12.50
N LYS A 54 0.66 -1.84 13.60
CA LYS A 54 1.06 -0.91 14.67
C LYS A 54 2.05 0.14 14.12
N ALA A 55 3.06 -0.27 13.35
CA ALA A 55 4.03 0.64 12.74
C ALA A 55 3.37 1.68 11.81
N ARG A 56 2.36 1.27 11.04
CA ARG A 56 1.60 2.22 10.20
C ARG A 56 0.84 3.23 11.03
N LYS A 57 0.23 2.82 12.14
CA LYS A 57 -0.53 3.71 13.01
C LYS A 57 0.37 4.73 13.71
N ILE A 58 1.51 4.28 14.24
CA ILE A 58 2.46 5.21 14.85
C ILE A 58 3.09 6.16 13.82
N ALA A 59 3.32 5.71 12.57
CA ALA A 59 3.80 6.57 11.50
C ALA A 59 2.79 7.68 11.18
N SER A 60 1.49 7.38 11.18
CA SER A 60 0.43 8.38 10.98
C SER A 60 0.39 9.38 12.14
N LEU A 61 0.48 8.91 13.39
CA LEU A 61 0.55 9.78 14.57
C LEU A 61 1.79 10.67 14.54
N ARG A 62 2.94 10.13 14.17
CA ARG A 62 4.18 10.91 14.02
C ARG A 62 4.05 12.00 12.95
N SER A 63 3.45 11.69 11.81
CA SER A 63 3.21 12.69 10.76
C SER A 63 2.27 13.78 11.24
N PHE A 64 1.20 13.41 11.94
CA PHE A 64 0.24 14.34 12.52
C PHE A 64 0.90 15.28 13.54
N TYR A 65 1.55 14.74 14.56
CA TYR A 65 2.22 15.53 15.59
C TYR A 65 3.36 16.38 15.01
N ASN A 66 4.11 15.84 14.05
CA ASN A 66 5.21 16.55 13.40
C ASN A 66 4.72 17.76 12.59
N TYR A 67 3.55 17.66 11.97
CA TYR A 67 2.92 18.80 11.27
C TYR A 67 2.65 19.95 12.24
N TYR A 68 1.96 19.68 13.36
CA TYR A 68 1.63 20.71 14.34
C TYR A 68 2.85 21.24 15.06
N TYR A 69 3.81 20.40 15.39
CA TYR A 69 5.06 20.78 16.02
C TYR A 69 5.92 21.69 15.11
N LYS A 70 6.07 21.32 13.84
CA LYS A 70 6.79 22.15 12.85
C LYS A 70 6.08 23.46 12.52
N SER A 71 4.77 23.51 12.70
CA SER A 71 3.97 24.73 12.51
C SER A 71 3.93 25.58 13.80
N GLU A 72 4.71 25.24 14.81
CA GLU A 72 4.80 25.94 16.11
C GLU A 72 3.43 26.08 16.83
N LYS A 73 2.50 25.16 16.53
CA LYS A 73 1.16 25.15 17.14
C LYS A 73 1.10 24.32 18.42
N ILE A 74 2.07 23.47 18.67
CA ILE A 74 2.30 22.69 19.87
C ILE A 74 3.78 22.69 20.21
N GLU A 75 4.11 22.67 21.50
CA GLU A 75 5.49 22.71 22.00
C GLU A 75 6.09 21.30 22.15
N LYS A 76 5.27 20.26 22.20
CA LYS A 76 5.71 18.88 22.46
C LYS A 76 5.24 17.93 21.38
N ASN A 77 6.08 16.92 21.06
CA ASN A 77 5.75 15.85 20.14
C ASN A 77 5.94 14.49 20.82
N PRO A 78 4.94 13.99 21.56
CA PRO A 78 5.05 12.70 22.26
C PRO A 78 5.18 11.51 21.32
N ALA A 79 4.65 11.59 20.11
CA ALA A 79 4.75 10.52 19.12
C ALA A 79 6.17 10.27 18.62
N SER A 80 7.07 11.26 18.72
CA SER A 80 8.49 11.09 18.38
C SER A 80 9.23 10.18 19.37
N LEU A 81 8.76 10.11 20.61
CA LEU A 81 9.38 9.34 21.68
C LEU A 81 8.98 7.85 21.68
N VAL A 82 7.95 7.48 20.94
CA VAL A 82 7.48 6.08 20.86
C VAL A 82 8.34 5.32 19.86
N SER A 83 8.95 4.22 20.27
CA SER A 83 9.74 3.36 19.38
C SER A 83 8.87 2.64 18.37
N LEU A 84 9.36 2.48 17.15
CA LEU A 84 8.69 1.62 16.17
C LEU A 84 8.86 0.14 16.56
N PRO A 85 7.79 -0.67 16.44
CA PRO A 85 7.93 -2.11 16.59
C PRO A 85 8.97 -2.66 15.61
N LYS A 86 9.81 -3.58 16.08
CA LYS A 86 10.73 -4.30 15.18
C LYS A 86 9.91 -5.03 14.13
N GLN A 87 10.21 -4.76 12.87
CA GLN A 87 9.60 -5.49 11.76
C GLN A 87 10.53 -6.64 11.39
N HIS A 88 9.96 -7.83 11.33
CA HIS A 88 10.66 -8.96 10.74
C HIS A 88 10.42 -8.92 9.22
N ASP A 89 11.49 -8.95 8.47
CA ASP A 89 11.42 -9.09 7.02
C ASP A 89 10.79 -10.45 6.70
N LYS A 90 9.74 -10.40 5.91
CA LYS A 90 9.18 -11.62 5.33
C LYS A 90 9.94 -11.94 4.07
N GLU A 91 10.27 -13.21 3.91
CA GLU A 91 10.78 -13.71 2.65
C GLU A 91 9.83 -13.30 1.52
N ILE A 92 10.40 -12.70 0.47
CA ILE A 92 9.64 -12.29 -0.70
C ILE A 92 9.43 -13.55 -1.54
N ILE A 93 8.21 -14.05 -1.54
CA ILE A 93 7.80 -15.14 -2.43
C ILE A 93 7.75 -14.56 -3.84
N ARG A 94 8.57 -15.09 -4.73
CA ARG A 94 8.61 -14.75 -6.15
C ARG A 94 8.41 -16.01 -6.98
N LEU A 95 7.93 -15.83 -8.19
CA LEU A 95 7.85 -16.92 -9.15
C LEU A 95 9.23 -17.19 -9.74
N GLU A 96 9.58 -18.46 -9.86
CA GLU A 96 10.76 -18.89 -10.59
C GLU A 96 10.47 -18.86 -12.11
N PRO A 97 11.50 -18.77 -12.99
CA PRO A 97 11.29 -18.65 -14.45
C PRO A 97 10.38 -19.73 -15.05
N ASN A 98 10.49 -20.97 -14.59
CA ASN A 98 9.61 -22.06 -15.02
C ASN A 98 8.16 -21.88 -14.57
N GLU A 99 7.93 -21.28 -13.40
CA GLU A 99 6.58 -20.98 -12.91
C GLU A 99 5.96 -19.83 -13.69
N VAL A 100 6.75 -18.84 -14.11
CA VAL A 100 6.34 -17.76 -15.00
C VAL A 100 5.90 -18.33 -16.36
N ALA A 101 6.67 -19.23 -16.95
CA ALA A 101 6.32 -19.88 -18.21
C ALA A 101 4.99 -20.66 -18.10
N ILE A 102 4.84 -21.48 -17.04
CA ILE A 102 3.60 -22.20 -16.77
C ILE A 102 2.41 -21.24 -16.58
N LEU A 103 2.60 -20.12 -15.91
CA LEU A 103 1.56 -19.11 -15.73
C LEU A 103 1.09 -18.54 -17.07
N LEU A 104 2.02 -18.14 -17.93
CA LEU A 104 1.70 -17.59 -19.26
C LEU A 104 0.99 -18.62 -20.13
N ASP A 105 1.47 -19.86 -20.17
CA ASP A 105 0.82 -20.97 -20.89
C ASP A 105 -0.62 -21.22 -20.39
N GLN A 106 -0.84 -21.18 -19.10
CA GLN A 106 -2.17 -21.37 -18.52
C GLN A 106 -3.13 -20.22 -18.86
N VAL A 107 -2.64 -18.99 -18.88
CA VAL A 107 -3.42 -17.81 -19.26
C VAL A 107 -3.73 -17.88 -20.76
N GLU A 108 -2.79 -18.28 -21.59
CA GLU A 108 -3.00 -18.43 -23.01
C GLU A 108 -3.96 -19.56 -23.35
N ALA A 109 -3.81 -20.72 -22.75
CA ALA A 109 -4.66 -21.89 -22.99
C ALA A 109 -6.05 -21.75 -22.36
N GLY A 110 -6.23 -20.91 -21.36
CA GLY A 110 -7.48 -20.80 -20.59
C GLY A 110 -7.77 -22.02 -19.73
N THR A 111 -6.71 -22.69 -19.26
CA THR A 111 -6.85 -23.88 -18.40
C THR A 111 -7.45 -23.54 -17.05
N LYS A 112 -8.21 -24.48 -16.46
CA LYS A 112 -8.87 -24.31 -15.15
C LYS A 112 -9.97 -23.23 -15.10
N LEU A 113 -10.41 -22.70 -16.25
CA LEU A 113 -11.51 -21.75 -16.33
C LEU A 113 -12.87 -22.48 -16.37
N THR A 114 -13.87 -21.89 -15.74
CA THR A 114 -15.26 -22.34 -15.85
C THR A 114 -15.80 -22.07 -17.26
N LYS A 115 -16.90 -22.74 -17.64
CA LYS A 115 -17.55 -22.52 -18.95
C LYS A 115 -17.92 -21.05 -19.20
N SER A 116 -18.36 -20.35 -18.16
CA SER A 116 -18.68 -18.92 -18.27
C SER A 116 -17.42 -18.07 -18.48
N GLN A 117 -16.34 -18.34 -17.76
CA GLN A 117 -15.07 -17.63 -17.90
C GLN A 117 -14.42 -17.87 -19.27
N LEU A 118 -14.52 -19.09 -19.82
CA LEU A 118 -14.01 -19.41 -21.16
C LEU A 118 -14.62 -18.54 -22.27
N LYS A 119 -15.90 -18.14 -22.13
CA LYS A 119 -16.53 -17.22 -23.07
C LYS A 119 -15.83 -15.86 -23.12
N TYR A 120 -15.49 -15.30 -21.96
CA TYR A 120 -14.76 -14.03 -21.85
C TYR A 120 -13.29 -14.18 -22.21
N HIS A 121 -12.69 -15.30 -21.84
CA HIS A 121 -11.29 -15.60 -22.19
C HIS A 121 -11.06 -15.56 -23.70
N LYS A 122 -11.94 -16.16 -24.51
CA LYS A 122 -11.83 -16.12 -25.98
C LYS A 122 -11.75 -14.70 -26.56
N ILE A 123 -12.37 -13.72 -25.90
CA ILE A 123 -12.40 -12.32 -26.33
C ILE A 123 -11.16 -11.58 -25.82
N ASN A 124 -10.77 -11.85 -24.57
CA ASN A 124 -9.78 -11.05 -23.84
C ASN A 124 -8.38 -11.67 -23.82
N LYS A 125 -8.22 -12.91 -24.30
CA LYS A 125 -6.98 -13.68 -24.22
C LYS A 125 -5.74 -12.87 -24.62
N VAL A 126 -5.75 -12.25 -25.79
CA VAL A 126 -4.60 -11.51 -26.34
C VAL A 126 -4.23 -10.36 -25.41
N ARG A 127 -5.22 -9.60 -24.95
CA ARG A 127 -5.01 -8.51 -24.00
C ARG A 127 -4.44 -9.00 -22.68
N ASP A 128 -4.99 -10.07 -22.13
CA ASP A 128 -4.61 -10.58 -20.81
C ASP A 128 -3.19 -11.18 -20.84
N VAL A 129 -2.82 -11.85 -21.92
CA VAL A 129 -1.45 -12.32 -22.14
C VAL A 129 -0.51 -11.13 -22.29
N ALA A 130 -0.83 -10.14 -23.14
CA ALA A 130 0.01 -8.98 -23.36
C ALA A 130 0.26 -8.18 -22.04
N ILE A 131 -0.78 -7.97 -21.21
CA ILE A 131 -0.64 -7.31 -19.93
C ILE A 131 0.32 -8.06 -19.00
N LEU A 132 0.16 -9.38 -18.90
CA LEU A 132 1.00 -10.20 -18.03
C LEU A 132 2.44 -10.24 -18.52
N THR A 133 2.66 -10.44 -19.81
CA THR A 133 3.99 -10.46 -20.41
C THR A 133 4.70 -9.11 -20.21
N LEU A 134 3.98 -8.00 -20.43
CA LEU A 134 4.51 -6.67 -20.19
C LEU A 134 4.91 -6.46 -18.73
N LEU A 135 4.03 -6.81 -17.77
CA LEU A 135 4.31 -6.67 -16.34
C LEU A 135 5.47 -7.54 -15.89
N LEU A 136 5.55 -8.78 -16.37
CA LEU A 136 6.62 -9.72 -16.03
C LEU A 136 7.95 -9.34 -16.66
N GLY A 137 7.95 -8.91 -17.90
CA GLY A 137 9.17 -8.57 -18.63
C GLY A 137 9.76 -7.20 -18.27
N THR A 138 8.91 -6.27 -17.77
CA THR A 138 9.35 -4.89 -17.46
C THR A 138 9.38 -4.55 -15.98
N GLY A 139 8.61 -5.25 -15.16
CA GLY A 139 8.47 -4.93 -13.74
C GLY A 139 7.79 -3.58 -13.44
N ILE A 140 7.09 -2.97 -14.39
CA ILE A 140 6.33 -1.74 -14.18
C ILE A 140 5.13 -2.00 -13.25
N ARG A 141 4.66 -0.95 -12.59
CA ARG A 141 3.48 -1.08 -11.72
C ARG A 141 2.20 -1.23 -12.55
N VAL A 142 1.20 -1.91 -11.98
CA VAL A 142 -0.12 -2.04 -12.63
C VAL A 142 -0.71 -0.67 -13.01
N SER A 143 -0.57 0.34 -12.14
CA SER A 143 -1.03 1.71 -12.44
C SER A 143 -0.27 2.37 -13.57
N GLU A 144 0.99 2.06 -13.75
CA GLU A 144 1.84 2.54 -14.84
C GLU A 144 1.42 1.84 -16.14
N CYS A 145 1.19 0.53 -16.12
CA CYS A 145 0.69 -0.23 -17.26
C CYS A 145 -0.68 0.27 -17.75
N VAL A 146 -1.62 0.51 -16.85
CA VAL A 146 -2.96 1.03 -17.19
C VAL A 146 -2.91 2.46 -17.76
N GLY A 147 -1.89 3.23 -17.39
CA GLY A 147 -1.68 4.59 -17.86
C GLY A 147 -0.95 4.72 -19.20
N LEU A 148 -0.48 3.61 -19.80
CA LEU A 148 0.23 3.65 -21.08
C LEU A 148 -0.70 4.02 -22.23
N ASN A 149 -0.18 4.85 -23.13
CA ASN A 149 -0.78 5.16 -24.41
C ASN A 149 0.07 4.53 -25.54
N ILE A 150 -0.51 4.39 -26.71
CA ILE A 150 0.21 3.84 -27.88
C ILE A 150 1.48 4.63 -28.18
N ASN A 151 1.43 5.95 -28.02
CA ASN A 151 2.57 6.83 -28.26
C ASN A 151 3.70 6.72 -27.23
N ASP A 152 3.47 6.03 -26.13
CA ASP A 152 4.46 5.79 -25.10
C ASP A 152 5.30 4.53 -25.40
N ILE A 153 4.96 3.77 -26.46
CA ILE A 153 5.58 2.50 -26.79
C ILE A 153 6.39 2.67 -28.08
N ASP A 154 7.66 2.33 -28.02
CA ASP A 154 8.60 2.29 -29.14
C ASP A 154 9.01 0.82 -29.35
N LEU A 155 8.33 0.16 -30.28
CA LEU A 155 8.62 -1.24 -30.62
C LEU A 155 9.98 -1.38 -31.37
N ASP A 156 10.38 -0.41 -32.17
CA ASP A 156 11.62 -0.45 -32.90
C ASP A 156 12.85 -0.51 -31.99
N ASN A 157 12.77 0.12 -30.84
CA ASN A 157 13.85 0.17 -29.86
C ASN A 157 13.57 -0.71 -28.61
N GLY A 158 12.45 -1.45 -28.56
CA GLY A 158 12.07 -2.25 -27.41
C GLY A 158 11.94 -1.43 -26.12
N ALA A 159 11.30 -0.26 -26.20
CA ALA A 159 11.26 0.69 -25.11
C ALA A 159 9.84 1.24 -24.87
N LEU A 160 9.56 1.64 -23.64
CA LEU A 160 8.33 2.33 -23.29
C LEU A 160 8.59 3.47 -22.29
N ILE A 161 7.80 4.52 -22.37
CA ILE A 161 7.86 5.66 -21.48
C ILE A 161 6.79 5.47 -20.39
N VAL A 162 7.26 5.40 -19.15
CA VAL A 162 6.40 5.22 -17.96
C VAL A 162 6.25 6.53 -17.21
N HIS A 163 5.02 6.95 -17.00
CA HIS A 163 4.69 8.14 -16.20
C HIS A 163 4.61 7.76 -14.71
N ARG A 164 5.62 8.13 -13.93
CA ARG A 164 5.72 7.77 -12.52
C ARG A 164 5.07 8.81 -11.59
N LYS A 165 4.71 8.35 -10.40
CA LYS A 165 4.21 9.24 -9.34
C LYS A 165 5.23 10.35 -9.07
N GLY A 166 4.76 11.62 -9.09
CA GLY A 166 5.64 12.80 -8.94
C GLY A 166 5.97 13.50 -10.27
N GLY A 167 5.37 13.07 -11.40
CA GLY A 167 5.52 13.72 -12.70
C GLY A 167 6.81 13.37 -13.44
N TYR A 168 7.49 12.31 -13.03
CA TYR A 168 8.72 11.86 -13.69
C TYR A 168 8.39 10.83 -14.78
N ASN A 169 8.97 11.03 -15.96
CA ASN A 169 8.96 10.04 -17.03
C ASN A 169 10.23 9.19 -16.94
N THR A 170 10.08 7.90 -17.12
CA THR A 170 11.22 6.96 -17.12
C THR A 170 11.08 6.04 -18.32
N THR A 171 12.14 5.91 -19.10
CA THR A 171 12.20 4.91 -20.16
C THR A 171 12.51 3.55 -19.53
N VAL A 172 11.71 2.56 -19.90
CA VAL A 172 11.90 1.16 -19.51
C VAL A 172 12.08 0.35 -20.77
N TYR A 173 13.13 -0.45 -20.83
CA TYR A 173 13.43 -1.32 -21.96
C TYR A 173 12.86 -2.72 -21.72
N PHE A 174 12.47 -3.39 -22.78
CA PHE A 174 11.95 -4.76 -22.75
C PHE A 174 12.59 -5.60 -23.85
N GLY A 175 12.62 -6.91 -23.66
CA GLY A 175 13.13 -7.85 -24.64
C GLY A 175 12.07 -8.26 -25.66
N TYR A 176 12.50 -9.02 -26.64
CA TYR A 176 11.66 -9.54 -27.74
C TYR A 176 10.47 -10.39 -27.27
N GLU A 177 10.54 -10.94 -26.06
CA GLU A 177 9.45 -11.71 -25.47
C GLU A 177 8.23 -10.87 -25.08
N VAL A 178 8.38 -9.53 -25.08
CA VAL A 178 7.31 -8.57 -24.74
C VAL A 178 6.71 -7.94 -26.00
N GLU A 179 7.44 -7.95 -27.11
CA GLU A 179 6.97 -7.50 -28.41
C GLU A 179 5.77 -8.33 -28.90
#